data_e4a1a90fe1493459430a2d9ab5452a3c
#
_entry.id   e4a1a90fe1493459430a2d9ab5452a3c
#
_cell.length_a   1.000
_cell.length_b   1.000
_cell.length_c   1.000
_cell.angle_alpha   90.00
_cell.angle_beta   90.00
_cell.angle_gamma   90.00
#
_symmetry.space_group_name_H-M   'P 1'
#
loop_
_entity.id
_entity.type
_entity.pdbx_description
1 polymer ?
#
loop_
_entity_poly.entity_id
_entity_poly.type
_entity_poly.pdbx_seq_one_letter_code
_entity_poly.pdbx_strand_id
1 'polypeptide(L)'
;MKILFVSRAYPPVIGGIENQNYALSIWLQRYAIVKTLANRYGKKMIPLFFPYVTIRVLFMMRSFDVLFLGDGVLAIVGFIVKLCYPHKTVVSVVHGLDLTYRNNFYQTFWVRCFLPSLDGIIAVSQETKNTAVIKKIPEEKVTVIANGVETEALQGHYERKDLEKLLGVSLEDRYVLLTTGRLAKRKGAVWFIRNVLQKLPNNTLYVLAGAGPEEENIYAAIKETGLAARVIMLGRVSDHDRDLLLNTADIFVQPNIRVPGDMEGFGIAVIEATACQRPVVASNLEGLKDAICHNENGILVTPEDSQAFVTALTRLLHDNHERLALGERAKAYTETHYHWKVIARRYVVALEAAAKSVK
;
A
#
# COMPACT_ATOMS: atom_id res chain seq x y z
N MET A 1 -7.26 -1.77 -27.14
CA MET A 1 -6.89 -0.49 -26.54
C MET A 1 -5.35 -0.41 -26.44
N LYS A 2 -4.78 0.73 -26.81
CA LYS A 2 -3.33 1.01 -26.68
C LYS A 2 -3.12 2.01 -25.54
N ILE A 3 -2.38 1.63 -24.52
CA ILE A 3 -2.16 2.41 -23.30
C ILE A 3 -0.71 2.89 -23.25
N LEU A 4 -0.53 4.21 -23.10
CA LEU A 4 0.75 4.79 -22.74
C LEU A 4 0.77 4.99 -21.21
N PHE A 5 1.48 4.11 -20.50
CA PHE A 5 1.60 4.16 -19.04
C PHE A 5 2.83 4.98 -18.64
N VAL A 6 2.62 5.98 -17.77
CA VAL A 6 3.68 6.84 -17.25
C VAL A 6 3.80 6.71 -15.76
N SER A 7 5.01 6.46 -15.25
CA SER A 7 5.28 6.37 -13.82
C SER A 7 6.54 7.14 -13.42
N ARG A 8 6.45 8.01 -12.40
CA ARG A 8 7.61 8.67 -11.79
C ARG A 8 8.27 7.82 -10.69
N ALA A 9 7.60 6.76 -10.25
CA ALA A 9 8.00 5.88 -9.15
C ALA A 9 8.01 4.43 -9.67
N TYR A 10 9.22 3.86 -9.89
CA TYR A 10 9.39 2.58 -10.57
C TYR A 10 10.69 1.88 -10.12
N PRO A 11 10.77 0.54 -10.12
CA PRO A 11 12.00 -0.19 -9.82
C PRO A 11 13.18 0.24 -10.71
N PRO A 12 14.43 0.19 -10.21
CA PRO A 12 14.90 -0.46 -8.98
C PRO A 12 14.68 0.34 -7.68
N VAL A 13 13.99 1.48 -7.73
CA VAL A 13 13.65 2.23 -6.51
C VAL A 13 12.62 1.44 -5.72
N ILE A 14 12.89 1.23 -4.43
CA ILE A 14 12.04 0.43 -3.53
C ILE A 14 10.98 1.30 -2.88
N GLY A 15 9.72 0.87 -2.96
CA GLY A 15 8.58 1.51 -2.31
C GLY A 15 7.25 0.90 -2.76
N GLY A 16 6.20 1.14 -2.00
CA GLY A 16 4.88 0.57 -2.30
C GLY A 16 4.30 1.03 -3.65
N ILE A 17 4.43 2.32 -3.98
CA ILE A 17 3.96 2.86 -5.27
C ILE A 17 4.81 2.33 -6.42
N GLU A 18 6.13 2.22 -6.23
CA GLU A 18 7.07 1.69 -7.21
C GLU A 18 6.71 0.26 -7.61
N ASN A 19 6.50 -0.60 -6.62
CA ASN A 19 6.15 -2.00 -6.83
C ASN A 19 4.74 -2.14 -7.45
N GLN A 20 3.76 -1.35 -7.00
CA GLN A 20 2.41 -1.35 -7.57
C GLN A 20 2.41 -0.90 -9.04
N ASN A 21 3.12 0.17 -9.37
CA ASN A 21 3.21 0.65 -10.74
C ASN A 21 3.92 -0.36 -11.66
N TYR A 22 4.94 -1.05 -11.14
CA TYR A 22 5.62 -2.11 -11.87
C TYR A 22 4.67 -3.28 -12.14
N ALA A 23 4.08 -3.85 -11.11
CA ALA A 23 3.15 -4.97 -11.24
C ALA A 23 1.97 -4.61 -12.16
N LEU A 24 1.36 -3.43 -11.96
CA LEU A 24 0.28 -2.95 -12.81
C LEU A 24 0.70 -2.86 -14.29
N SER A 25 1.90 -2.36 -14.58
CA SER A 25 2.40 -2.26 -15.96
C SER A 25 2.59 -3.62 -16.63
N ILE A 26 2.97 -4.64 -15.87
CA ILE A 26 3.14 -6.03 -16.37
C ILE A 26 1.78 -6.70 -16.56
N TRP A 27 0.90 -6.58 -15.56
CA TRP A 27 -0.40 -7.25 -15.62
C TRP A 27 -1.35 -6.64 -16.66
N LEU A 28 -1.30 -5.34 -16.90
CA LEU A 28 -2.08 -4.69 -17.97
C LEU A 28 -1.67 -5.19 -19.38
N GLN A 29 -0.41 -5.60 -19.59
CA GLN A 29 0.03 -6.15 -20.88
C GLN A 29 -0.67 -7.47 -21.26
N ARG A 30 -1.27 -8.16 -20.30
CA ARG A 30 -2.08 -9.36 -20.57
C ARG A 30 -3.44 -9.06 -21.19
N TYR A 31 -3.88 -7.79 -21.14
CA TYR A 31 -5.22 -7.38 -21.58
C TYR A 31 -5.21 -6.25 -22.62
N ALA A 32 -4.09 -5.53 -22.76
CA ALA A 32 -3.97 -4.38 -23.65
C ALA A 32 -2.54 -4.23 -24.17
N ILE A 33 -2.36 -3.45 -25.24
CA ILE A 33 -1.03 -3.05 -25.71
C ILE A 33 -0.55 -1.90 -24.83
N VAL A 34 0.45 -2.16 -23.98
CA VAL A 34 0.97 -1.17 -23.02
C VAL A 34 2.41 -0.80 -23.36
N LYS A 35 2.68 0.50 -23.45
CA LYS A 35 4.04 1.05 -23.47
C LYS A 35 4.28 1.82 -22.19
N THR A 36 5.35 1.48 -21.47
CA THR A 36 5.70 2.12 -20.21
C THR A 36 6.83 3.14 -20.39
N LEU A 37 6.63 4.35 -19.86
CA LEU A 37 7.65 5.38 -19.67
C LEU A 37 7.82 5.59 -18.15
N ALA A 38 8.98 5.23 -17.60
CA ALA A 38 9.18 5.23 -16.16
C ALA A 38 10.49 5.89 -15.73
N ASN A 39 10.44 6.63 -14.62
CA ASN A 39 11.62 7.09 -13.91
C ASN A 39 12.20 5.97 -13.04
N ARG A 40 13.38 5.49 -13.39
CA ARG A 40 14.09 4.42 -12.68
C ARG A 40 15.22 4.94 -11.78
N TYR A 41 15.44 6.26 -11.75
CA TYR A 41 16.60 6.89 -11.11
C TYR A 41 16.25 7.58 -9.77
N GLY A 42 15.03 7.38 -9.30
CA GLY A 42 14.57 7.89 -8.01
C GLY A 42 14.22 9.39 -8.01
N LYS A 43 13.98 9.90 -6.80
CA LYS A 43 13.42 11.25 -6.60
C LYS A 43 14.29 12.38 -7.11
N LYS A 44 15.61 12.23 -7.11
CA LYS A 44 16.55 13.28 -7.56
C LYS A 44 16.42 13.59 -9.05
N MET A 45 15.98 12.61 -9.85
CA MET A 45 15.82 12.78 -11.29
C MET A 45 14.43 13.27 -11.70
N ILE A 46 13.50 13.43 -10.77
CA ILE A 46 12.14 13.91 -11.05
C ILE A 46 12.13 15.27 -11.82
N PRO A 47 12.93 16.30 -11.45
CA PRO A 47 12.91 17.56 -12.19
C PRO A 47 13.29 17.43 -13.67
N LEU A 48 14.18 16.51 -14.01
CA LEU A 48 14.57 16.22 -15.40
C LEU A 48 13.59 15.27 -16.10
N PHE A 49 12.98 14.37 -15.33
CA PHE A 49 12.01 13.41 -15.84
C PHE A 49 10.74 14.08 -16.36
N PHE A 50 10.23 15.12 -15.66
CA PHE A 50 9.00 15.78 -16.07
C PHE A 50 9.05 16.41 -17.47
N PRO A 51 9.99 17.28 -17.82
CA PRO A 51 10.07 17.82 -19.17
C PRO A 51 10.33 16.73 -20.22
N TYR A 52 11.23 15.79 -19.93
CA TYR A 52 11.52 14.67 -20.80
C TYR A 52 10.27 13.84 -21.11
N VAL A 53 9.55 13.41 -20.06
CA VAL A 53 8.36 12.54 -20.24
C VAL A 53 7.21 13.29 -20.92
N THR A 54 7.04 14.58 -20.63
CA THR A 54 6.02 15.41 -21.28
C THR A 54 6.24 15.46 -22.80
N ILE A 55 7.46 15.78 -23.24
CA ILE A 55 7.82 15.81 -24.66
C ILE A 55 7.60 14.42 -25.29
N ARG A 56 8.09 13.36 -24.67
CA ARG A 56 7.93 12.00 -25.18
C ARG A 56 6.46 11.60 -25.30
N VAL A 57 5.64 11.91 -24.29
CA VAL A 57 4.20 11.63 -24.29
C VAL A 57 3.51 12.36 -25.45
N LEU A 58 3.77 13.66 -25.64
CA LEU A 58 3.18 14.43 -26.74
C LEU A 58 3.48 13.82 -28.11
N PHE A 59 4.71 13.39 -28.36
CA PHE A 59 5.04 12.72 -29.62
C PHE A 59 4.37 11.36 -29.78
N MET A 60 4.29 10.59 -28.70
CA MET A 60 3.76 9.22 -28.73
C MET A 60 2.23 9.17 -28.73
N MET A 61 1.56 10.16 -28.14
CA MET A 61 0.12 10.11 -27.91
C MET A 61 -0.73 9.95 -29.19
N ARG A 62 -0.18 10.31 -30.35
CA ARG A 62 -0.82 10.08 -31.66
C ARG A 62 -1.15 8.60 -31.90
N SER A 63 -0.30 7.69 -31.40
CA SER A 63 -0.40 6.23 -31.63
C SER A 63 -1.07 5.48 -30.48
N PHE A 64 -1.50 6.17 -29.42
CA PHE A 64 -2.12 5.57 -28.22
C PHE A 64 -3.53 6.11 -28.01
N ASP A 65 -4.38 5.29 -27.39
CA ASP A 65 -5.77 5.64 -27.11
C ASP A 65 -5.89 6.33 -25.75
N VAL A 66 -5.15 5.83 -24.77
CA VAL A 66 -5.21 6.25 -23.36
C VAL A 66 -3.82 6.62 -22.85
N LEU A 67 -3.71 7.79 -22.22
CA LEU A 67 -2.60 8.11 -21.32
C LEU A 67 -3.01 7.70 -19.91
N PHE A 68 -2.23 6.80 -19.32
CA PHE A 68 -2.46 6.31 -17.97
C PHE A 68 -1.31 6.72 -17.05
N LEU A 69 -1.59 7.49 -16.01
CA LEU A 69 -0.64 8.07 -15.08
C LEU A 69 -0.60 7.25 -13.79
N GLY A 70 0.56 6.79 -13.39
CA GLY A 70 0.75 5.91 -12.23
C GLY A 70 0.57 6.60 -10.88
N ASP A 71 0.49 7.93 -10.84
CA ASP A 71 0.16 8.70 -9.62
C ASP A 71 -0.30 10.12 -9.96
N GLY A 72 -0.96 10.77 -8.98
CA GLY A 72 -1.54 12.10 -9.12
C GLY A 72 -0.52 13.22 -9.31
N VAL A 73 0.76 13.02 -8.98
CA VAL A 73 1.82 14.02 -9.19
C VAL A 73 2.09 14.23 -10.68
N LEU A 74 1.80 13.24 -11.52
CA LEU A 74 1.91 13.32 -12.98
C LEU A 74 0.74 14.06 -13.64
N ALA A 75 -0.26 14.55 -12.89
CA ALA A 75 -1.45 15.19 -13.46
C ALA A 75 -1.14 16.39 -14.37
N ILE A 76 -0.05 17.12 -14.15
CA ILE A 76 0.42 18.21 -15.04
C ILE A 76 0.72 17.69 -16.46
N VAL A 77 1.30 16.51 -16.59
CA VAL A 77 1.55 15.89 -17.91
C VAL A 77 0.22 15.57 -18.58
N GLY A 78 -0.73 15.04 -17.82
CA GLY A 78 -2.10 14.76 -18.31
C GLY A 78 -2.81 16.04 -18.75
N PHE A 79 -2.73 17.11 -17.96
CA PHE A 79 -3.30 18.42 -18.29
C PHE A 79 -2.75 18.97 -19.62
N ILE A 80 -1.43 18.93 -19.82
CA ILE A 80 -0.80 19.36 -21.07
C ILE A 80 -1.29 18.51 -22.25
N VAL A 81 -1.43 17.19 -22.06
CA VAL A 81 -1.96 16.31 -23.11
C VAL A 81 -3.42 16.67 -23.44
N LYS A 82 -4.26 16.99 -22.46
CA LYS A 82 -5.64 17.43 -22.70
C LYS A 82 -5.72 18.74 -23.49
N LEU A 83 -4.76 19.65 -23.31
CA LEU A 83 -4.67 20.88 -24.11
C LEU A 83 -4.29 20.59 -25.58
N CYS A 84 -3.36 19.65 -25.82
CA CYS A 84 -2.87 19.33 -27.17
C CYS A 84 -3.74 18.29 -27.91
N TYR A 85 -4.38 17.39 -27.15
CA TYR A 85 -5.15 16.23 -27.65
C TYR A 85 -6.44 16.09 -26.83
N PRO A 86 -7.42 17.01 -26.93
CA PRO A 86 -8.64 17.01 -26.10
C PRO A 86 -9.48 15.72 -26.24
N HIS A 87 -9.40 15.04 -27.40
CA HIS A 87 -10.08 13.78 -27.68
C HIS A 87 -9.36 12.52 -27.17
N LYS A 88 -8.16 12.65 -26.60
CA LYS A 88 -7.44 11.51 -26.01
C LYS A 88 -7.80 11.37 -24.53
N THR A 89 -8.00 10.14 -24.12
CA THR A 89 -8.36 9.82 -22.74
C THR A 89 -7.14 9.88 -21.83
N VAL A 90 -7.28 10.56 -20.70
CA VAL A 90 -6.24 10.67 -19.67
C VAL A 90 -6.81 10.25 -18.32
N VAL A 91 -6.21 9.22 -17.73
CA VAL A 91 -6.61 8.68 -16.42
C VAL A 91 -5.39 8.67 -15.48
N SER A 92 -5.59 9.00 -14.21
CA SER A 92 -4.54 8.96 -13.18
C SER A 92 -4.93 8.10 -12.00
N VAL A 93 -3.97 7.36 -11.43
CA VAL A 93 -4.12 6.77 -10.10
C VAL A 93 -3.83 7.83 -9.04
N VAL A 94 -4.51 7.75 -7.89
CA VAL A 94 -4.22 8.55 -6.69
C VAL A 94 -4.10 7.64 -5.47
N HIS A 95 -3.03 7.87 -4.68
CA HIS A 95 -2.62 7.00 -3.58
C HIS A 95 -2.86 7.60 -2.18
N GLY A 96 -3.54 8.74 -2.09
CA GLY A 96 -3.85 9.44 -0.84
C GLY A 96 -2.89 10.58 -0.51
N LEU A 97 -1.60 10.33 -0.35
CA LEU A 97 -0.62 11.39 -0.04
C LEU A 97 -0.53 12.44 -1.17
N ASP A 98 -0.74 12.06 -2.40
CA ASP A 98 -0.82 12.95 -3.56
C ASP A 98 -2.05 13.89 -3.54
N LEU A 99 -3.05 13.59 -2.72
CA LEU A 99 -4.19 14.48 -2.46
C LEU A 99 -4.01 15.32 -1.18
N THR A 100 -3.27 14.81 -0.19
CA THR A 100 -3.15 15.42 1.15
C THR A 100 -1.84 16.15 1.39
N TYR A 101 -0.90 16.13 0.44
CA TYR A 101 0.41 16.79 0.57
C TYR A 101 0.28 18.27 0.92
N ARG A 102 0.88 18.67 2.06
CA ARG A 102 0.73 20.01 2.66
C ARG A 102 1.64 21.04 1.98
N ASN A 103 1.29 21.43 0.78
CA ASN A 103 1.92 22.54 0.07
C ASN A 103 0.83 23.31 -0.68
N ASN A 104 0.66 24.59 -0.39
CA ASN A 104 -0.41 25.41 -0.96
C ASN A 104 -0.35 25.51 -2.49
N PHE A 105 0.85 25.64 -3.07
CA PHE A 105 1.03 25.65 -4.51
C PHE A 105 0.58 24.34 -5.14
N TYR A 106 0.99 23.21 -4.55
CA TYR A 106 0.57 21.88 -5.00
C TYR A 106 -0.95 21.69 -4.87
N GLN A 107 -1.55 22.09 -3.74
CA GLN A 107 -3.00 21.99 -3.54
C GLN A 107 -3.78 22.83 -4.57
N THR A 108 -3.29 24.01 -4.93
CA THR A 108 -3.96 24.88 -5.89
C THR A 108 -3.84 24.36 -7.32
N PHE A 109 -2.63 24.04 -7.76
CA PHE A 109 -2.42 23.67 -9.15
C PHE A 109 -2.66 22.18 -9.43
N TRP A 110 -2.09 21.27 -8.61
CA TRP A 110 -2.25 19.83 -8.87
C TRP A 110 -3.61 19.32 -8.48
N VAL A 111 -4.06 19.61 -7.27
CA VAL A 111 -5.28 19.00 -6.74
C VAL A 111 -6.53 19.69 -7.25
N ARG A 112 -6.53 21.04 -7.36
CA ARG A 112 -7.74 21.80 -7.76
C ARG A 112 -7.82 22.14 -9.25
N CYS A 113 -6.70 22.05 -9.99
CA CYS A 113 -6.69 22.39 -11.42
C CYS A 113 -6.35 21.18 -12.29
N PHE A 114 -5.19 20.54 -12.11
CA PHE A 114 -4.74 19.52 -13.04
C PHE A 114 -5.50 18.19 -12.88
N LEU A 115 -5.69 17.69 -11.66
CA LEU A 115 -6.43 16.43 -11.45
C LEU A 115 -7.88 16.50 -11.95
N PRO A 116 -8.69 17.54 -11.67
CA PRO A 116 -10.05 17.62 -12.17
C PRO A 116 -10.18 17.75 -13.70
N SER A 117 -9.10 18.19 -14.38
CA SER A 117 -9.09 18.28 -15.85
C SER A 117 -8.97 16.95 -16.57
N LEU A 118 -8.57 15.89 -15.85
CA LEU A 118 -8.45 14.54 -16.39
C LEU A 118 -9.83 13.91 -16.62
N ASP A 119 -9.88 12.89 -17.46
CA ASP A 119 -11.13 12.20 -17.80
C ASP A 119 -11.55 11.19 -16.74
N GLY A 120 -10.56 10.60 -16.02
CA GLY A 120 -10.82 9.66 -14.94
C GLY A 120 -9.72 9.65 -13.89
N ILE A 121 -10.12 9.31 -12.67
CA ILE A 121 -9.23 9.14 -11.52
C ILE A 121 -9.52 7.78 -10.89
N ILE A 122 -8.48 7.02 -10.64
CA ILE A 122 -8.58 5.75 -9.93
C ILE A 122 -8.02 5.94 -8.53
N ALA A 123 -8.89 5.91 -7.53
CA ALA A 123 -8.53 5.97 -6.11
C ALA A 123 -8.24 4.57 -5.58
N VAL A 124 -7.15 4.39 -4.85
CA VAL A 124 -6.76 3.06 -4.33
C VAL A 124 -7.62 2.58 -3.15
N SER A 125 -8.47 3.45 -2.59
CA SER A 125 -9.38 3.13 -1.49
C SER A 125 -10.59 4.06 -1.50
N GLN A 126 -11.66 3.68 -0.78
CA GLN A 126 -12.83 4.55 -0.58
C GLN A 126 -12.45 5.83 0.15
N GLU A 127 -11.54 5.74 1.14
CA GLU A 127 -11.05 6.92 1.85
C GLU A 127 -10.27 7.87 0.93
N THR A 128 -9.49 7.33 -0.01
CA THR A 128 -8.81 8.13 -1.04
C THR A 128 -9.84 8.78 -1.98
N LYS A 129 -10.91 8.08 -2.37
CA LYS A 129 -12.03 8.65 -3.13
C LYS A 129 -12.71 9.77 -2.35
N ASN A 130 -13.08 9.53 -1.09
CA ASN A 130 -13.72 10.53 -0.23
C ASN A 130 -12.84 11.79 -0.11
N THR A 131 -11.53 11.60 0.06
CA THR A 131 -10.55 12.70 0.09
C THR A 131 -10.54 13.48 -1.23
N ALA A 132 -10.56 12.79 -2.38
CA ALA A 132 -10.62 13.43 -3.70
C ALA A 132 -11.89 14.28 -3.87
N VAL A 133 -13.05 13.76 -3.47
CA VAL A 133 -14.34 14.46 -3.53
C VAL A 133 -14.35 15.69 -2.59
N ILE A 134 -13.85 15.56 -1.36
CA ILE A 134 -13.67 16.70 -0.43
C ILE A 134 -12.78 17.78 -1.07
N LYS A 135 -11.79 17.40 -1.87
CA LYS A 135 -10.91 18.31 -2.62
C LYS A 135 -11.56 18.88 -3.90
N LYS A 136 -12.86 18.62 -4.10
CA LYS A 136 -13.68 19.09 -5.24
C LYS A 136 -13.33 18.45 -6.58
N ILE A 137 -12.76 17.26 -6.59
CA ILE A 137 -12.69 16.43 -7.78
C ILE A 137 -14.08 15.81 -7.99
N PRO A 138 -14.68 15.91 -9.20
CA PRO A 138 -16.02 15.39 -9.47
C PRO A 138 -16.12 13.89 -9.16
N GLU A 139 -17.12 13.50 -8.38
CA GLU A 139 -17.26 12.13 -7.89
C GLU A 139 -17.42 11.11 -9.01
N GLU A 140 -18.12 11.47 -10.06
CA GLU A 140 -18.37 10.66 -11.25
C GLU A 140 -17.09 10.31 -12.03
N LYS A 141 -16.02 11.09 -11.84
CA LYS A 141 -14.69 10.80 -12.41
C LYS A 141 -13.87 9.87 -11.55
N VAL A 142 -14.27 9.58 -10.30
CA VAL A 142 -13.45 8.83 -9.35
C VAL A 142 -13.96 7.41 -9.16
N THR A 143 -13.22 6.44 -9.67
CA THR A 143 -13.47 5.01 -9.48
C THR A 143 -12.55 4.43 -8.43
N VAL A 144 -13.07 3.59 -7.52
CA VAL A 144 -12.24 2.90 -6.52
C VAL A 144 -11.76 1.57 -7.07
N ILE A 145 -10.43 1.40 -7.14
CA ILE A 145 -9.80 0.11 -7.47
C ILE A 145 -8.64 -0.11 -6.50
N ALA A 146 -8.75 -1.15 -5.69
CA ALA A 146 -7.74 -1.56 -4.72
C ALA A 146 -6.38 -1.84 -5.35
N ASN A 147 -5.33 -1.79 -4.55
CA ASN A 147 -4.02 -2.30 -4.95
C ASN A 147 -4.06 -3.82 -5.05
N GLY A 148 -3.19 -4.37 -5.90
CA GLY A 148 -3.05 -5.81 -6.07
C GLY A 148 -1.85 -6.39 -5.33
N VAL A 149 -1.88 -7.72 -5.18
CA VAL A 149 -0.78 -8.51 -4.65
C VAL A 149 -0.52 -9.72 -5.56
N GLU A 150 0.76 -10.10 -5.71
CA GLU A 150 1.17 -11.32 -6.40
C GLU A 150 1.26 -12.43 -5.36
N THR A 151 0.21 -13.23 -5.23
CA THR A 151 0.12 -14.24 -4.16
C THR A 151 1.14 -15.34 -4.31
N GLU A 152 1.43 -15.77 -5.54
CA GLU A 152 2.38 -16.85 -5.83
C GLU A 152 3.83 -16.43 -5.55
N ALA A 153 4.18 -15.17 -5.78
CA ALA A 153 5.53 -14.65 -5.58
C ALA A 153 5.92 -14.56 -4.09
N LEU A 154 4.92 -14.44 -3.21
CA LEU A 154 5.13 -14.38 -1.76
C LEU A 154 5.19 -15.75 -1.09
N GLN A 155 4.78 -16.80 -1.80
CA GLN A 155 4.77 -18.16 -1.24
C GLN A 155 6.16 -18.79 -1.34
N GLY A 156 6.59 -19.44 -0.24
CA GLY A 156 7.85 -20.17 -0.16
C GLY A 156 7.79 -21.24 0.91
N HIS A 157 8.73 -22.18 0.86
CA HIS A 157 8.91 -23.17 1.89
C HIS A 157 9.84 -22.60 2.96
N TYR A 158 9.24 -22.00 4.00
CA TYR A 158 9.95 -21.41 5.13
C TYR A 158 9.56 -22.13 6.43
N GLU A 159 10.56 -22.45 7.23
CA GLU A 159 10.35 -23.09 8.52
C GLU A 159 10.52 -22.09 9.67
N ARG A 160 9.97 -22.43 10.85
CA ARG A 160 10.13 -21.63 12.07
C ARG A 160 11.60 -21.46 12.44
N LYS A 161 12.45 -22.47 12.14
CA LYS A 161 13.91 -22.41 12.36
C LYS A 161 14.61 -21.35 11.51
N ASP A 162 14.13 -21.08 10.30
CA ASP A 162 14.68 -20.03 9.47
C ASP A 162 14.40 -18.66 10.09
N LEU A 163 13.20 -18.49 10.68
CA LEU A 163 12.85 -17.30 11.42
C LEU A 163 13.72 -17.13 12.67
N GLU A 164 13.95 -18.19 13.45
CA GLU A 164 14.87 -18.15 14.60
C GLU A 164 16.27 -17.70 14.20
N LYS A 165 16.80 -18.24 13.09
CA LYS A 165 18.10 -17.88 12.54
C LYS A 165 18.14 -16.41 12.13
N LEU A 166 17.10 -15.90 11.47
CA LEU A 166 17.00 -14.50 11.05
C LEU A 166 16.93 -13.55 12.25
N LEU A 167 16.14 -13.92 13.27
CA LEU A 167 15.95 -13.09 14.47
C LEU A 167 17.10 -13.21 15.49
N GLY A 168 17.91 -14.27 15.42
CA GLY A 168 19.00 -14.54 16.37
C GLY A 168 18.52 -14.91 17.77
N VAL A 169 17.27 -15.37 17.92
CA VAL A 169 16.66 -15.77 19.20
C VAL A 169 15.86 -17.05 19.05
N SER A 170 15.81 -17.87 20.11
CA SER A 170 14.90 -19.03 20.13
C SER A 170 13.45 -18.57 20.15
N LEU A 171 12.61 -19.25 19.38
CA LEU A 171 11.17 -19.05 19.31
C LEU A 171 10.36 -20.16 19.96
N GLU A 172 11.04 -21.02 20.73
CA GLU A 172 10.37 -22.02 21.57
C GLU A 172 9.41 -21.32 22.54
N ASP A 173 8.17 -21.74 22.54
CA ASP A 173 7.06 -21.15 23.31
C ASP A 173 6.84 -19.63 23.12
N ARG A 174 7.35 -19.04 22.04
CA ARG A 174 7.18 -17.62 21.73
C ARG A 174 6.26 -17.40 20.54
N TYR A 175 5.50 -16.30 20.62
CA TYR A 175 4.71 -15.79 19.51
C TYR A 175 5.39 -14.60 18.84
N VAL A 176 5.28 -14.49 17.54
CA VAL A 176 5.85 -13.40 16.75
C VAL A 176 4.74 -12.54 16.14
N LEU A 177 4.60 -11.33 16.62
CA LEU A 177 3.82 -10.28 15.97
C LEU A 177 4.72 -9.55 14.97
N LEU A 178 4.24 -9.35 13.75
CA LEU A 178 5.01 -8.74 12.66
C LEU A 178 4.36 -7.45 12.16
N THR A 179 5.16 -6.42 11.96
CA THR A 179 4.82 -5.25 11.14
C THR A 179 5.90 -5.04 10.09
N THR A 180 5.52 -4.89 8.82
CA THR A 180 6.45 -4.60 7.73
C THR A 180 6.18 -3.25 7.08
N GLY A 181 7.24 -2.66 6.51
CA GLY A 181 7.18 -1.46 5.70
C GLY A 181 7.82 -0.23 6.33
N ARG A 182 7.56 0.95 5.74
CA ARG A 182 8.20 2.19 6.20
C ARG A 182 7.77 2.54 7.63
N LEU A 183 8.74 2.75 8.51
CA LEU A 183 8.51 3.16 9.90
C LEU A 183 8.14 4.66 9.96
N ALA A 184 6.88 4.97 9.64
CA ALA A 184 6.28 6.30 9.68
C ALA A 184 5.34 6.42 10.88
N LYS A 185 5.14 7.64 11.40
CA LYS A 185 4.34 7.91 12.60
C LYS A 185 2.94 7.30 12.51
N ARG A 186 2.28 7.41 11.36
CA ARG A 186 0.94 6.83 11.14
C ARG A 186 0.88 5.31 11.30
N LYS A 187 2.01 4.58 11.16
CA LYS A 187 2.06 3.12 11.35
C LYS A 187 1.92 2.70 12.82
N GLY A 188 2.03 3.63 13.77
CA GLY A 188 1.65 3.45 15.15
C GLY A 188 2.56 2.53 15.98
N ALA A 189 3.77 2.17 15.50
CA ALA A 189 4.65 1.26 16.22
C ALA A 189 5.01 1.76 17.63
N VAL A 190 5.30 3.05 17.78
CA VAL A 190 5.58 3.69 19.08
C VAL A 190 4.37 3.58 20.00
N TRP A 191 3.18 3.88 19.49
CA TRP A 191 1.94 3.76 20.27
C TRP A 191 1.68 2.31 20.69
N PHE A 192 1.88 1.35 19.80
CA PHE A 192 1.68 -0.07 20.07
C PHE A 192 2.62 -0.59 21.16
N ILE A 193 3.91 -0.23 21.11
CA ILE A 193 4.89 -0.62 22.14
C ILE A 193 4.48 -0.06 23.50
N ARG A 194 4.12 1.22 23.57
CA ARG A 194 3.77 1.88 24.83
C ARG A 194 2.44 1.43 25.43
N ASN A 195 1.45 1.09 24.62
CA ASN A 195 0.08 0.95 25.10
C ASN A 195 -0.47 -0.48 25.01
N VAL A 196 0.09 -1.31 24.12
CA VAL A 196 -0.44 -2.66 23.84
C VAL A 196 0.55 -3.75 24.23
N LEU A 197 1.79 -3.71 23.72
CA LEU A 197 2.74 -4.83 23.84
C LEU A 197 3.02 -5.23 25.29
N GLN A 198 3.13 -4.26 26.22
CA GLN A 198 3.35 -4.54 27.64
C GLN A 198 2.21 -5.29 28.32
N LYS A 199 0.99 -5.25 27.75
CA LYS A 199 -0.21 -5.92 28.26
C LYS A 199 -0.42 -7.32 27.66
N LEU A 200 0.35 -7.68 26.66
CA LEU A 200 0.32 -9.01 26.03
C LEU A 200 1.19 -10.01 26.82
N PRO A 201 0.95 -11.32 26.66
CA PRO A 201 1.78 -12.35 27.30
C PRO A 201 3.27 -12.12 27.10
N ASN A 202 4.07 -12.40 28.13
CA ASN A 202 5.51 -12.11 28.13
C ASN A 202 6.32 -12.85 27.05
N ASN A 203 5.80 -13.94 26.55
CA ASN A 203 6.39 -14.71 25.43
C ASN A 203 6.04 -14.16 24.04
N THR A 204 5.43 -12.97 23.96
CA THR A 204 5.11 -12.30 22.67
C THR A 204 6.29 -11.40 22.27
N LEU A 205 6.85 -11.64 21.08
CA LEU A 205 7.82 -10.79 20.40
C LEU A 205 7.13 -9.88 19.39
N TYR A 206 7.57 -8.65 19.28
CA TYR A 206 7.17 -7.72 18.24
C TYR A 206 8.33 -7.44 17.28
N VAL A 207 8.20 -7.88 16.03
CA VAL A 207 9.21 -7.74 14.99
C VAL A 207 8.81 -6.62 14.03
N LEU A 208 9.71 -5.67 13.84
CA LEU A 208 9.56 -4.52 12.96
C LEU A 208 10.56 -4.66 11.80
N ALA A 209 10.06 -4.94 10.60
CA ALA A 209 10.87 -5.06 9.39
C ALA A 209 10.64 -3.85 8.47
N GLY A 210 11.57 -2.92 8.49
CA GLY A 210 11.52 -1.69 7.72
C GLY A 210 12.38 -0.59 8.32
N ALA A 211 12.51 0.51 7.59
CA ALA A 211 13.22 1.70 8.03
C ALA A 211 12.36 2.94 7.86
N GLY A 212 12.63 4.00 8.62
CA GLY A 212 11.87 5.24 8.49
C GLY A 212 12.15 6.28 9.56
N PRO A 213 11.45 7.43 9.50
CA PRO A 213 11.71 8.54 10.40
C PRO A 213 11.35 8.29 11.87
N GLU A 214 10.62 7.20 12.18
CA GLU A 214 10.23 6.87 13.55
C GLU A 214 11.23 5.95 14.30
N GLU A 215 12.34 5.55 13.69
CA GLU A 215 13.30 4.62 14.30
C GLU A 215 13.77 5.08 15.68
N GLU A 216 14.18 6.35 15.81
CA GLU A 216 14.63 6.91 17.08
C GLU A 216 13.53 6.91 18.14
N ASN A 217 12.29 7.26 17.74
CA ASN A 217 11.14 7.26 18.64
C ASN A 217 10.76 5.84 19.08
N ILE A 218 10.95 4.84 18.21
CA ILE A 218 10.72 3.43 18.54
C ILE A 218 11.77 2.96 19.56
N TYR A 219 13.06 3.25 19.34
CA TYR A 219 14.11 2.93 20.33
C TYR A 219 13.86 3.62 21.68
N ALA A 220 13.43 4.88 21.66
CA ALA A 220 13.07 5.59 22.89
C ALA A 220 11.90 4.89 23.62
N ALA A 221 10.85 4.48 22.90
CA ALA A 221 9.71 3.76 23.48
C ALA A 221 10.11 2.39 24.05
N ILE A 222 10.98 1.65 23.37
CA ILE A 222 11.53 0.37 23.86
C ILE A 222 12.26 0.57 25.19
N LYS A 223 13.12 1.58 25.27
CA LYS A 223 13.88 1.91 26.49
C LYS A 223 12.98 2.34 27.64
N GLU A 224 12.02 3.22 27.35
CA GLU A 224 11.05 3.75 28.32
C GLU A 224 10.18 2.65 28.93
N THR A 225 9.76 1.67 28.12
CA THR A 225 8.89 0.57 28.56
C THR A 225 9.65 -0.64 29.12
N GLY A 226 10.97 -0.69 28.98
CA GLY A 226 11.78 -1.84 29.37
C GLY A 226 11.60 -3.09 28.50
N LEU A 227 11.04 -2.94 27.30
CA LEU A 227 10.67 -4.07 26.43
C LEU A 227 11.77 -4.50 25.44
N ALA A 228 13.05 -4.20 25.73
CA ALA A 228 14.18 -4.53 24.84
C ALA A 228 14.27 -6.02 24.48
N ALA A 229 13.89 -6.92 25.39
CA ALA A 229 13.86 -8.37 25.12
C ALA A 229 12.66 -8.85 24.29
N ARG A 230 11.72 -7.96 24.00
CA ARG A 230 10.44 -8.28 23.31
C ARG A 230 10.24 -7.54 21.99
N VAL A 231 11.12 -6.62 21.62
CA VAL A 231 11.03 -5.87 20.35
C VAL A 231 12.30 -6.06 19.54
N ILE A 232 12.16 -6.53 18.31
CA ILE A 232 13.28 -6.73 17.38
C ILE A 232 13.08 -5.80 16.18
N MET A 233 14.03 -4.89 15.97
CA MET A 233 14.07 -4.00 14.82
C MET A 233 15.08 -4.52 13.80
N LEU A 234 14.59 -5.01 12.65
CA LEU A 234 15.46 -5.57 11.60
C LEU A 234 15.99 -4.52 10.62
N GLY A 235 15.47 -3.27 10.69
CA GLY A 235 15.76 -2.31 9.63
C GLY A 235 15.21 -2.76 8.27
N ARG A 236 15.85 -2.33 7.20
CA ARG A 236 15.51 -2.79 5.85
C ARG A 236 15.94 -4.24 5.66
N VAL A 237 14.99 -5.07 5.26
CA VAL A 237 15.20 -6.49 4.96
C VAL A 237 15.20 -6.72 3.44
N SER A 238 15.81 -7.82 3.01
CA SER A 238 15.72 -8.30 1.62
C SER A 238 14.30 -8.77 1.30
N ASP A 239 13.96 -8.95 0.01
CA ASP A 239 12.68 -9.54 -0.39
C ASP A 239 12.54 -10.97 0.17
N HIS A 240 13.62 -11.75 0.15
CA HIS A 240 13.66 -13.09 0.75
C HIS A 240 13.33 -13.07 2.25
N ASP A 241 13.96 -12.17 3.02
CA ASP A 241 13.71 -12.09 4.47
C ASP A 241 12.30 -11.56 4.77
N ARG A 242 11.79 -10.62 3.94
CA ARG A 242 10.40 -10.18 4.03
C ARG A 242 9.44 -11.35 3.83
N ASP A 243 9.66 -12.15 2.80
CA ASP A 243 8.80 -13.29 2.47
C ASP A 243 8.90 -14.37 3.56
N LEU A 244 10.10 -14.63 4.09
CA LEU A 244 10.29 -15.47 5.27
C LEU A 244 9.47 -14.97 6.47
N LEU A 245 9.57 -13.70 6.82
CA LEU A 245 8.83 -13.09 7.92
C LEU A 245 7.31 -13.22 7.72
N LEU A 246 6.81 -12.91 6.53
CA LEU A 246 5.40 -13.00 6.19
C LEU A 246 4.87 -14.44 6.24
N ASN A 247 5.69 -15.44 5.90
CA ASN A 247 5.27 -16.84 5.92
C ASN A 247 5.41 -17.52 7.28
N THR A 248 6.15 -16.94 8.23
CA THR A 248 6.50 -17.64 9.50
C THR A 248 6.07 -16.90 10.76
N ALA A 249 5.73 -15.61 10.70
CA ALA A 249 5.15 -14.89 11.83
C ALA A 249 3.79 -15.47 12.24
N ASP A 250 3.37 -15.26 13.48
CA ASP A 250 2.09 -15.77 13.98
C ASP A 250 0.92 -14.86 13.65
N ILE A 251 1.10 -13.54 13.80
CA ILE A 251 0.07 -12.52 13.53
C ILE A 251 0.74 -11.30 12.92
N PHE A 252 0.13 -10.76 11.87
CA PHE A 252 0.52 -9.47 11.33
C PHE A 252 -0.27 -8.36 12.02
N VAL A 253 0.44 -7.31 12.49
CA VAL A 253 -0.16 -6.20 13.23
C VAL A 253 0.06 -4.90 12.48
N GLN A 254 -1.03 -4.15 12.25
CA GLN A 254 -0.99 -2.84 11.60
C GLN A 254 -1.71 -1.79 12.45
N PRO A 255 -1.08 -1.30 13.52
CA PRO A 255 -1.72 -0.48 14.55
C PRO A 255 -1.71 1.01 14.19
N ASN A 256 -2.18 1.35 13.00
CA ASN A 256 -2.15 2.72 12.50
C ASN A 256 -2.86 3.69 13.45
N ILE A 257 -2.25 4.87 13.60
CA ILE A 257 -2.80 6.00 14.34
C ILE A 257 -3.10 7.16 13.38
N ARG A 258 -4.02 8.02 13.75
CA ARG A 258 -4.36 9.19 12.93
C ARG A 258 -3.25 10.24 12.98
N VAL A 259 -2.73 10.62 11.83
CA VAL A 259 -1.73 11.70 11.67
C VAL A 259 -2.24 12.71 10.65
N PRO A 260 -2.51 13.96 11.04
CA PRO A 260 -3.03 14.95 10.11
C PRO A 260 -2.10 15.15 8.90
N GLY A 261 -2.60 14.93 7.70
CA GLY A 261 -1.87 15.12 6.43
C GLY A 261 -0.97 13.96 6.01
N ASP A 262 -0.92 12.85 6.77
CA ASP A 262 -0.24 11.61 6.40
C ASP A 262 -1.19 10.44 6.59
N MET A 263 -1.87 10.04 5.51
CA MET A 263 -2.86 8.96 5.54
C MET A 263 -2.32 7.66 4.95
N GLU A 264 -2.86 6.54 5.41
CA GLU A 264 -2.65 5.24 4.78
C GLU A 264 -3.54 5.12 3.55
N GLY A 265 -2.92 5.03 2.36
CA GLY A 265 -3.67 4.96 1.11
C GLY A 265 -4.51 3.70 0.96
N PHE A 266 -3.94 2.53 1.30
CA PHE A 266 -4.65 1.24 1.19
C PHE A 266 -4.18 0.20 2.23
N GLY A 267 -2.86 0.03 2.44
CA GLY A 267 -2.32 -1.00 3.33
C GLY A 267 -1.83 -2.24 2.57
N ILE A 268 -0.94 -2.05 1.59
CA ILE A 268 -0.38 -3.15 0.79
C ILE A 268 0.22 -4.25 1.66
N ALA A 269 0.95 -3.90 2.73
CA ALA A 269 1.56 -4.86 3.65
C ALA A 269 0.53 -5.79 4.32
N VAL A 270 -0.71 -5.33 4.49
CA VAL A 270 -1.81 -6.15 5.03
C VAL A 270 -2.21 -7.22 4.02
N ILE A 271 -2.41 -6.87 2.75
CA ILE A 271 -2.77 -7.87 1.73
C ILE A 271 -1.60 -8.80 1.38
N GLU A 272 -0.35 -8.37 1.56
CA GLU A 272 0.83 -9.25 1.49
C GLU A 272 0.82 -10.28 2.63
N ALA A 273 0.53 -9.86 3.86
CA ALA A 273 0.43 -10.77 5.01
C ALA A 273 -0.72 -11.78 4.86
N THR A 274 -1.89 -11.32 4.41
CA THR A 274 -3.04 -12.21 4.18
C THR A 274 -2.80 -13.18 3.03
N ALA A 275 -2.07 -12.77 1.97
CA ALA A 275 -1.64 -13.66 0.90
C ALA A 275 -0.73 -14.81 1.39
N CYS A 276 0.05 -14.54 2.45
CA CYS A 276 0.88 -15.52 3.15
C CYS A 276 0.12 -16.27 4.27
N GLN A 277 -1.20 -16.25 4.27
CA GLN A 277 -2.03 -16.93 5.27
C GLN A 277 -1.81 -16.43 6.70
N ARG A 278 -1.39 -15.17 6.87
CA ARG A 278 -1.24 -14.56 8.20
C ARG A 278 -2.53 -13.90 8.62
N PRO A 279 -3.06 -14.22 9.82
CA PRO A 279 -4.13 -13.44 10.41
C PRO A 279 -3.65 -12.02 10.67
N VAL A 280 -4.49 -11.05 10.40
CA VAL A 280 -4.17 -9.63 10.54
C VAL A 280 -5.02 -8.99 11.64
N VAL A 281 -4.39 -8.21 12.52
CA VAL A 281 -5.07 -7.29 13.44
C VAL A 281 -4.65 -5.87 13.11
N ALA A 282 -5.59 -5.03 12.72
CA ALA A 282 -5.29 -3.69 12.24
C ALA A 282 -6.29 -2.63 12.74
N SER A 283 -5.85 -1.38 12.75
CA SER A 283 -6.73 -0.24 13.06
C SER A 283 -7.81 -0.08 11.99
N ASN A 284 -9.05 0.13 12.42
CA ASN A 284 -10.18 0.50 11.58
C ASN A 284 -10.04 1.97 11.12
N LEU A 285 -9.04 2.24 10.28
CA LEU A 285 -8.62 3.58 9.92
C LEU A 285 -8.24 3.66 8.44
N GLU A 286 -8.70 4.72 7.78
CA GLU A 286 -8.31 5.10 6.42
C GLU A 286 -8.40 3.93 5.42
N GLY A 287 -7.41 3.75 4.55
CA GLY A 287 -7.39 2.68 3.55
C GLY A 287 -7.30 1.25 4.13
N LEU A 288 -7.00 1.08 5.43
CA LEU A 288 -7.05 -0.25 6.05
C LEU A 288 -8.48 -0.81 6.11
N LYS A 289 -9.49 0.06 6.18
CA LYS A 289 -10.91 -0.33 6.10
C LYS A 289 -11.30 -0.94 4.76
N ASP A 290 -10.57 -0.58 3.71
CA ASP A 290 -10.79 -1.13 2.37
C ASP A 290 -9.98 -2.41 2.13
N ALA A 291 -8.81 -2.53 2.77
CA ALA A 291 -7.96 -3.72 2.66
C ALA A 291 -8.47 -4.89 3.51
N ILE A 292 -9.23 -4.61 4.58
CA ILE A 292 -9.71 -5.62 5.53
C ILE A 292 -11.24 -5.63 5.59
N CYS A 293 -11.83 -6.77 5.28
CA CYS A 293 -13.20 -7.11 5.62
C CYS A 293 -13.17 -7.80 6.99
N HIS A 294 -13.75 -7.13 8.00
CA HIS A 294 -13.67 -7.58 9.39
C HIS A 294 -14.20 -9.01 9.58
N ASN A 295 -13.41 -9.87 10.24
CA ASN A 295 -13.61 -11.30 10.46
C ASN A 295 -13.51 -12.21 9.20
N GLU A 296 -13.36 -11.65 8.00
CA GLU A 296 -13.12 -12.44 6.79
C GLU A 296 -11.61 -12.57 6.51
N ASN A 297 -10.92 -11.45 6.29
CA ASN A 297 -9.49 -11.47 6.04
C ASN A 297 -8.65 -10.75 7.10
N GLY A 298 -9.24 -10.39 8.24
CA GLY A 298 -8.55 -9.78 9.36
C GLY A 298 -9.51 -9.22 10.40
N ILE A 299 -8.95 -8.71 11.48
CA ILE A 299 -9.69 -8.07 12.57
C ILE A 299 -9.41 -6.58 12.56
N LEU A 300 -10.46 -5.78 12.37
CA LEU A 300 -10.39 -4.33 12.50
C LEU A 300 -10.70 -3.93 13.93
N VAL A 301 -9.83 -3.10 14.50
CA VAL A 301 -9.90 -2.61 15.89
C VAL A 301 -10.00 -1.08 15.87
N THR A 302 -10.75 -0.51 16.80
CA THR A 302 -10.82 0.95 16.96
C THR A 302 -9.40 1.53 17.08
N PRO A 303 -9.04 2.54 16.29
CA PRO A 303 -7.72 3.16 16.35
C PRO A 303 -7.43 3.68 17.76
N GLU A 304 -6.20 3.46 18.22
CA GLU A 304 -5.71 3.90 19.53
C GLU A 304 -6.50 3.34 20.74
N ASP A 305 -7.31 2.30 20.53
CA ASP A 305 -7.94 1.53 21.61
C ASP A 305 -7.03 0.36 22.00
N SER A 306 -6.22 0.58 23.02
CA SER A 306 -5.27 -0.43 23.50
C SER A 306 -5.94 -1.70 24.02
N GLN A 307 -7.12 -1.56 24.67
CA GLN A 307 -7.82 -2.71 25.22
C GLN A 307 -8.41 -3.60 24.13
N ALA A 308 -8.97 -3.00 23.09
CA ALA A 308 -9.49 -3.74 21.95
C ALA A 308 -8.36 -4.48 21.18
N PHE A 309 -7.18 -3.85 21.00
CA PHE A 309 -6.00 -4.54 20.45
C PHE A 309 -5.56 -5.71 21.33
N VAL A 310 -5.43 -5.51 22.64
CA VAL A 310 -5.05 -6.57 23.59
C VAL A 310 -6.04 -7.72 23.52
N THR A 311 -7.34 -7.45 23.54
CA THR A 311 -8.37 -8.48 23.46
C THR A 311 -8.29 -9.29 22.17
N ALA A 312 -8.20 -8.63 21.02
CA ALA A 312 -8.11 -9.30 19.72
C ALA A 312 -6.84 -10.15 19.59
N LEU A 313 -5.69 -9.59 20.00
CA LEU A 313 -4.41 -10.31 19.91
C LEU A 313 -4.36 -11.48 20.90
N THR A 314 -4.75 -11.29 22.16
CA THR A 314 -4.77 -12.34 23.19
C THR A 314 -5.64 -13.51 22.76
N ARG A 315 -6.84 -13.25 22.20
CA ARG A 315 -7.72 -14.27 21.66
C ARG A 315 -7.01 -15.12 20.59
N LEU A 316 -6.37 -14.50 19.59
CA LEU A 316 -5.66 -15.22 18.54
C LEU A 316 -4.39 -15.92 19.03
N LEU A 317 -3.72 -15.41 20.06
CA LEU A 317 -2.54 -16.04 20.65
C LEU A 317 -2.91 -17.31 21.44
N HIS A 318 -4.05 -17.31 22.13
CA HIS A 318 -4.50 -18.46 22.92
C HIS A 318 -5.24 -19.51 22.08
N ASP A 319 -5.99 -19.11 21.06
CA ASP A 319 -6.74 -20.01 20.18
C ASP A 319 -6.00 -20.23 18.85
N ASN A 320 -5.20 -21.29 18.81
CA ASN A 320 -4.47 -21.69 17.60
C ASN A 320 -5.40 -22.07 16.45
N HIS A 321 -6.55 -22.68 16.74
CA HIS A 321 -7.51 -23.09 15.71
C HIS A 321 -8.13 -21.83 15.07
N GLU A 322 -8.57 -20.87 15.86
CA GLU A 322 -9.11 -19.61 15.35
C GLU A 322 -8.06 -18.83 14.55
N ARG A 323 -6.81 -18.76 15.06
CA ARG A 323 -5.69 -18.09 14.39
C ARG A 323 -5.42 -18.68 13.01
N LEU A 324 -5.32 -19.99 12.88
CA LEU A 324 -5.09 -20.67 11.62
C LEU A 324 -6.29 -20.52 10.67
N ALA A 325 -7.50 -20.74 11.15
CA ALA A 325 -8.72 -20.61 10.36
C ALA A 325 -8.91 -19.18 9.81
N LEU A 326 -8.58 -18.14 10.59
CA LEU A 326 -8.61 -16.76 10.11
C LEU A 326 -7.55 -16.54 9.02
N GLY A 327 -6.34 -17.10 9.17
CA GLY A 327 -5.30 -17.04 8.16
C GLY A 327 -5.70 -17.69 6.83
N GLU A 328 -6.34 -18.86 6.88
CA GLU A 328 -6.85 -19.55 5.69
C GLU A 328 -7.92 -18.75 4.96
N ARG A 329 -8.91 -18.22 5.70
CA ARG A 329 -9.94 -17.34 5.11
C ARG A 329 -9.32 -16.09 4.52
N ALA A 330 -8.34 -15.49 5.22
CA ALA A 330 -7.66 -14.28 4.77
C ALA A 330 -6.93 -14.48 3.44
N LYS A 331 -6.26 -15.61 3.26
CA LYS A 331 -5.62 -15.98 1.99
C LYS A 331 -6.64 -16.14 0.87
N ALA A 332 -7.68 -16.93 1.09
CA ALA A 332 -8.74 -17.17 0.09
C ALA A 332 -9.44 -15.86 -0.33
N TYR A 333 -9.71 -14.99 0.63
CA TYR A 333 -10.27 -13.65 0.36
C TYR A 333 -9.32 -12.81 -0.50
N THR A 334 -8.03 -12.81 -0.17
CA THR A 334 -7.01 -12.04 -0.89
C THR A 334 -6.83 -12.53 -2.33
N GLU A 335 -6.79 -13.82 -2.55
CA GLU A 335 -6.72 -14.42 -3.88
C GLU A 335 -7.93 -14.03 -4.74
N THR A 336 -9.12 -13.98 -4.14
CA THR A 336 -10.36 -13.65 -4.85
C THR A 336 -10.50 -12.16 -5.14
N HIS A 337 -10.04 -11.27 -4.23
CA HIS A 337 -10.34 -9.85 -4.30
C HIS A 337 -9.16 -8.96 -4.68
N TYR A 338 -7.92 -9.34 -4.32
CA TYR A 338 -6.71 -8.51 -4.43
C TYR A 338 -5.62 -9.11 -5.31
N HIS A 339 -5.79 -10.34 -5.83
CA HIS A 339 -4.83 -10.88 -6.79
C HIS A 339 -4.77 -9.99 -8.04
N TRP A 340 -3.56 -9.74 -8.55
CA TRP A 340 -3.33 -8.87 -9.70
C TRP A 340 -4.16 -9.20 -10.93
N LYS A 341 -4.48 -10.48 -11.18
CA LYS A 341 -5.35 -10.91 -12.28
C LYS A 341 -6.74 -10.25 -12.19
N VAL A 342 -7.30 -10.14 -10.98
CA VAL A 342 -8.61 -9.51 -10.73
C VAL A 342 -8.49 -7.99 -10.83
N ILE A 343 -7.48 -7.44 -10.17
CA ILE A 343 -7.24 -5.99 -10.12
C ILE A 343 -6.98 -5.42 -11.51
N ALA A 344 -6.09 -6.04 -12.29
CA ALA A 344 -5.76 -5.55 -13.65
C ALA A 344 -6.98 -5.54 -14.58
N ARG A 345 -7.89 -6.51 -14.45
CA ARG A 345 -9.16 -6.51 -15.21
C ARG A 345 -10.05 -5.31 -14.84
N ARG A 346 -10.14 -4.98 -13.54
CA ARG A 346 -10.88 -3.79 -13.07
C ARG A 346 -10.30 -2.51 -13.64
N TYR A 347 -8.95 -2.41 -13.69
CA TYR A 347 -8.28 -1.27 -14.33
C TYR A 347 -8.61 -1.16 -15.82
N VAL A 348 -8.58 -2.27 -16.57
CA VAL A 348 -8.92 -2.26 -18.01
C VAL A 348 -10.36 -1.79 -18.22
N VAL A 349 -11.31 -2.31 -17.45
CA VAL A 349 -12.74 -1.90 -17.54
C VAL A 349 -12.88 -0.40 -17.24
N ALA A 350 -12.20 0.12 -16.21
CA ALA A 350 -12.25 1.55 -15.87
C ALA A 350 -11.64 2.42 -16.97
N LEU A 351 -10.51 2.01 -17.55
CA LEU A 351 -9.87 2.73 -18.66
C LEU A 351 -10.74 2.71 -19.93
N GLU A 352 -11.41 1.61 -20.23
CA GLU A 352 -12.34 1.52 -21.35
C GLU A 352 -13.59 2.38 -21.14
N ALA A 353 -14.13 2.42 -19.92
CA ALA A 353 -15.24 3.27 -19.56
C ALA A 353 -14.88 4.75 -19.73
N ALA A 354 -13.71 5.18 -19.22
CA ALA A 354 -13.23 6.54 -19.42
C ALA A 354 -12.99 6.87 -20.90
N ALA A 355 -12.53 5.90 -21.71
CA ALA A 355 -12.32 6.11 -23.15
C ALA A 355 -13.63 6.25 -23.93
N LYS A 356 -14.72 5.65 -23.46
CA LYS A 356 -16.05 5.81 -24.08
C LYS A 356 -16.68 7.16 -23.75
N SER A 357 -16.42 7.74 -22.60
CA SER A 357 -16.99 9.04 -22.18
C SER A 357 -16.35 10.24 -22.91
N VAL A 358 -15.19 10.07 -23.54
CA VAL A 358 -14.46 11.11 -24.28
C VAL A 358 -14.83 11.11 -25.78
N LYS A 359 -15.43 10.03 -26.30
CA LYS A 359 -15.93 9.93 -27.68
C LYS A 359 -17.32 10.53 -27.78
#